data_80a31d79a611e6b08dc4646208ba8a22
#
_entry.id   80a31d79a611e6b08dc4646208ba8a22
#
_cell.length_a   1.000
_cell.length_b   1.000
_cell.length_c   1.000
_cell.angle_alpha   90.00
_cell.angle_beta   90.00
_cell.angle_gamma   90.00
#
_symmetry.space_group_name_H-M   'P 1'
#
loop_
_entity.id
_entity.type
_entity.pdbx_description
1 polymer ?
#
loop_
_entity_poly.entity_id
_entity_poly.type
_entity_poly.pdbx_seq_one_letter_code
_entity_poly.pdbx_strand_id
1 'polypeptide(L)'
;MVHPYNLIPLCSVCNQYAKKAKDLFKSSDGNSRLAFYPYTEEARGFVNIEISNLSDPEPATKVIWSTQDAIALEKLETWDEVYEIRSRVEAELCSIENIIIDEIDPIDEAHLLSRIQDEARPIAEETFKRKEWVFWHQKLFAALELVELAPFAAKLGFMQEQGADGGDFILSGG
;
A
#
# COMPACT_ATOMS: atom_id res chain seq x y z
N MET A 1 5.37 3.11 -36.42
CA MET A 1 4.55 4.25 -35.92
C MET A 1 3.94 3.80 -34.60
N VAL A 2 4.19 4.51 -33.50
CA VAL A 2 3.60 4.17 -32.19
C VAL A 2 2.21 4.78 -32.14
N HIS A 3 1.17 3.95 -31.90
CA HIS A 3 -0.19 4.44 -31.78
C HIS A 3 -0.32 5.30 -30.51
N PRO A 4 -0.98 6.48 -30.54
CA PRO A 4 -1.10 7.36 -29.38
C PRO A 4 -1.69 6.67 -28.13
N TYR A 5 -2.59 5.71 -28.31
CA TYR A 5 -3.17 4.91 -27.22
C TYR A 5 -2.21 3.90 -26.60
N ASN A 6 -0.99 3.72 -27.14
CA ASN A 6 0.07 2.91 -26.53
C ASN A 6 1.00 3.73 -25.63
N LEU A 7 0.77 5.03 -25.49
CA LEU A 7 1.52 5.90 -24.60
C LEU A 7 0.84 5.93 -23.25
N ILE A 8 1.37 5.14 -22.32
CA ILE A 8 0.93 5.13 -20.92
C ILE A 8 1.78 6.11 -20.15
N PRO A 9 1.20 7.14 -19.51
CA PRO A 9 1.94 8.01 -18.62
C PRO A 9 2.39 7.19 -17.41
N LEU A 10 3.68 7.03 -17.24
CA LEU A 10 4.31 6.37 -16.10
C LEU A 10 5.15 7.38 -15.34
N CYS A 11 5.13 7.31 -14.01
CA CYS A 11 6.06 8.08 -13.19
C CYS A 11 7.50 7.60 -13.43
N SER A 12 8.49 8.44 -13.10
CA SER A 12 9.91 8.11 -13.28
C SER A 12 10.31 6.83 -12.57
N VAL A 13 9.78 6.58 -11.38
CA VAL A 13 10.05 5.37 -10.59
C VAL A 13 9.57 4.12 -11.35
N CYS A 14 8.31 4.12 -11.81
CA CYS A 14 7.78 2.97 -12.56
C CYS A 14 8.51 2.75 -13.88
N ASN A 15 8.84 3.82 -14.60
CA ASN A 15 9.43 3.71 -15.93
C ASN A 15 10.94 3.45 -15.91
N GLN A 16 11.69 4.21 -15.10
CA GLN A 16 13.16 4.18 -15.14
C GLN A 16 13.75 3.14 -14.19
N TYR A 17 13.17 2.95 -13.01
CA TYR A 17 13.75 2.07 -11.98
C TYR A 17 13.14 0.68 -11.95
N ALA A 18 11.82 0.54 -12.03
CA ALA A 18 11.18 -0.78 -12.00
C ALA A 18 11.09 -1.43 -13.40
N LYS A 19 10.41 -0.77 -14.34
CA LYS A 19 10.21 -1.33 -15.69
C LYS A 19 11.50 -1.46 -16.47
N LYS A 20 12.33 -0.41 -16.51
CA LYS A 20 13.56 -0.39 -17.33
C LYS A 20 13.28 -0.87 -18.77
N ALA A 21 13.97 -1.93 -19.20
CA ALA A 21 13.82 -2.58 -20.52
C ALA A 21 12.85 -3.77 -20.52
N LYS A 22 12.16 -4.05 -19.39
CA LYS A 22 11.18 -5.16 -19.32
C LYS A 22 10.03 -4.91 -20.29
N ASP A 23 9.60 -5.95 -21.00
CA ASP A 23 8.47 -5.91 -21.93
C ASP A 23 7.19 -6.34 -21.20
N LEU A 24 6.07 -5.66 -21.44
CA LEU A 24 4.77 -6.01 -20.86
C LEU A 24 4.12 -7.24 -21.51
N PHE A 25 4.50 -7.56 -22.74
CA PHE A 25 3.87 -8.62 -23.53
C PHE A 25 4.78 -9.82 -23.76
N LYS A 26 6.03 -9.74 -23.31
CA LYS A 26 7.01 -10.84 -23.38
C LYS A 26 7.75 -10.95 -22.05
N SER A 27 7.81 -12.17 -21.55
CA SER A 27 8.64 -12.51 -20.40
C SER A 27 10.13 -12.56 -20.78
N SER A 28 11.01 -12.67 -19.79
CA SER A 28 12.46 -12.72 -20.00
C SER A 28 12.92 -13.91 -20.84
N ASP A 29 12.16 -15.01 -20.84
CA ASP A 29 12.37 -16.22 -21.65
C ASP A 29 11.73 -16.14 -23.04
N GLY A 30 11.13 -15.01 -23.41
CA GLY A 30 10.56 -14.72 -24.72
C GLY A 30 9.12 -15.20 -24.92
N ASN A 31 8.48 -15.81 -23.91
CA ASN A 31 7.09 -16.24 -23.99
C ASN A 31 6.13 -15.05 -23.97
N SER A 32 5.02 -15.17 -24.69
CA SER A 32 3.93 -14.18 -24.62
C SER A 32 3.26 -14.23 -23.27
N ARG A 33 2.87 -13.05 -22.74
CA ARG A 33 2.14 -12.90 -21.49
C ARG A 33 1.05 -11.83 -21.60
N LEU A 34 0.09 -11.87 -20.70
CA LEU A 34 -0.99 -10.90 -20.63
C LEU A 34 -0.62 -9.74 -19.72
N ALA A 35 -1.13 -8.55 -20.05
CA ALA A 35 -1.01 -7.36 -19.23
C ALA A 35 -2.34 -6.61 -19.18
N PHE A 36 -2.57 -5.83 -18.12
CA PHE A 36 -3.72 -4.93 -18.06
C PHE A 36 -3.61 -3.85 -19.13
N TYR A 37 -4.72 -3.62 -19.81
CA TYR A 37 -4.84 -2.49 -20.73
C TYR A 37 -5.28 -1.25 -19.94
N PRO A 38 -4.41 -0.26 -19.76
CA PRO A 38 -4.57 0.77 -18.73
C PRO A 38 -5.76 1.72 -18.95
N TYR A 39 -6.38 1.71 -20.14
CA TYR A 39 -7.52 2.58 -20.44
C TYR A 39 -8.88 1.94 -20.21
N THR A 40 -8.94 0.60 -20.10
CA THR A 40 -10.21 -0.14 -19.99
C THR A 40 -10.20 -1.22 -18.91
N GLU A 41 -9.06 -1.49 -18.30
CA GLU A 41 -8.90 -2.56 -17.31
C GLU A 41 -8.24 -2.02 -16.05
N GLU A 42 -8.66 -2.52 -14.91
CA GLU A 42 -8.17 -2.11 -13.60
C GLU A 42 -7.77 -3.31 -12.74
N ALA A 43 -6.63 -3.19 -12.07
CA ALA A 43 -6.16 -4.19 -11.10
C ALA A 43 -6.78 -4.01 -9.70
N ARG A 44 -7.36 -2.85 -9.39
CA ARG A 44 -7.77 -2.44 -8.03
C ARG A 44 -8.71 -3.42 -7.31
N GLY A 45 -9.62 -4.03 -8.07
CA GLY A 45 -10.58 -5.01 -7.53
C GLY A 45 -9.96 -6.36 -7.14
N PHE A 46 -8.74 -6.64 -7.58
CA PHE A 46 -8.06 -7.92 -7.37
C PHE A 46 -6.91 -7.84 -6.37
N VAL A 47 -6.73 -6.70 -5.70
CA VAL A 47 -5.61 -6.45 -4.81
C VAL A 47 -6.10 -6.21 -3.39
N ASN A 48 -5.50 -6.92 -2.43
CA ASN A 48 -5.70 -6.68 -1.01
C ASN A 48 -4.36 -6.66 -0.27
N ILE A 49 -4.41 -6.24 0.99
CA ILE A 49 -3.29 -6.29 1.92
C ILE A 49 -3.65 -7.29 3.01
N GLU A 50 -2.71 -8.14 3.36
CA GLU A 50 -2.70 -8.91 4.60
C GLU A 50 -1.69 -8.32 5.56
N ILE A 51 -2.04 -8.26 6.83
CA ILE A 51 -1.16 -7.85 7.91
C ILE A 51 -0.87 -9.10 8.74
N SER A 52 0.42 -9.38 8.95
CA SER A 52 0.82 -10.42 9.90
C SER A 52 0.49 -9.97 11.34
N ASN A 53 0.88 -10.76 12.32
CA ASN A 53 0.57 -10.50 13.71
C ASN A 53 0.99 -9.08 14.14
N LEU A 54 0.01 -8.21 14.47
CA LEU A 54 0.24 -6.87 14.98
C LEU A 54 0.92 -6.81 16.35
N SER A 55 0.94 -7.94 17.07
CA SER A 55 1.66 -8.06 18.35
C SER A 55 3.16 -8.26 18.16
N ASP A 56 3.63 -8.53 16.95
CA ASP A 56 5.04 -8.65 16.65
C ASP A 56 5.72 -7.28 16.76
N PRO A 57 7.01 -7.23 17.11
CA PRO A 57 7.78 -5.98 17.14
C PRO A 57 7.79 -5.24 15.80
N GLU A 58 7.76 -5.97 14.70
CA GLU A 58 7.72 -5.47 13.33
C GLU A 58 6.62 -6.20 12.57
N PRO A 59 5.36 -5.71 12.63
CA PRO A 59 4.28 -6.31 11.86
C PRO A 59 4.55 -6.16 10.36
N ALA A 60 4.45 -7.26 9.63
CA ALA A 60 4.68 -7.27 8.20
C ALA A 60 3.38 -7.11 7.42
N THR A 61 3.41 -6.30 6.38
CA THR A 61 2.37 -6.21 5.37
C THR A 61 2.72 -7.05 4.15
N LYS A 62 1.72 -7.68 3.54
CA LYS A 62 1.84 -8.41 2.28
C LYS A 62 0.76 -7.98 1.31
N VAL A 63 1.15 -7.72 0.07
CA VAL A 63 0.21 -7.51 -1.03
C VAL A 63 -0.21 -8.87 -1.59
N ILE A 64 -1.50 -9.13 -1.60
CA ILE A 64 -2.08 -10.40 -2.10
C ILE A 64 -3.00 -10.17 -3.29
N TRP A 65 -3.03 -11.15 -4.20
CA TRP A 65 -3.95 -11.17 -5.32
C TRP A 65 -5.23 -11.90 -4.93
N SER A 66 -6.38 -11.20 -4.97
CA SER A 66 -7.71 -11.69 -4.56
C SER A 66 -8.54 -12.04 -5.78
N THR A 67 -8.09 -13.01 -6.58
CA THR A 67 -8.84 -13.45 -7.76
C THR A 67 -8.71 -14.95 -7.98
N GLN A 68 -9.77 -15.57 -8.53
CA GLN A 68 -9.77 -16.95 -9.05
C GLN A 68 -9.72 -16.97 -10.58
N ASP A 69 -9.78 -15.81 -11.23
CA ASP A 69 -9.65 -15.71 -12.69
C ASP A 69 -8.18 -15.83 -13.10
N ALA A 70 -7.87 -16.90 -13.84
CA ALA A 70 -6.53 -17.18 -14.30
C ALA A 70 -5.98 -16.07 -15.22
N ILE A 71 -6.82 -15.41 -16.01
CA ILE A 71 -6.43 -14.31 -16.88
C ILE A 71 -6.05 -13.09 -16.06
N ALA A 72 -6.88 -12.74 -15.07
CA ALA A 72 -6.58 -11.64 -14.16
C ALA A 72 -5.31 -11.92 -13.36
N LEU A 73 -5.12 -13.15 -12.88
CA LEU A 73 -3.91 -13.55 -12.15
C LEU A 73 -2.65 -13.40 -13.00
N GLU A 74 -2.65 -13.87 -14.25
CA GLU A 74 -1.52 -13.71 -15.17
C GLU A 74 -1.18 -12.23 -15.40
N LYS A 75 -2.20 -11.37 -15.56
CA LYS A 75 -2.00 -9.92 -15.70
C LYS A 75 -1.41 -9.28 -14.44
N LEU A 76 -1.84 -9.70 -13.25
CA LEU A 76 -1.30 -9.25 -11.96
C LEU A 76 0.15 -9.65 -11.78
N GLU A 77 0.50 -10.90 -12.09
CA GLU A 77 1.88 -11.39 -12.03
C GLU A 77 2.79 -10.65 -13.05
N THR A 78 2.27 -10.36 -14.24
CA THR A 78 2.97 -9.52 -15.22
C THR A 78 3.20 -8.11 -14.67
N TRP A 79 2.20 -7.54 -14.04
CA TRP A 79 2.28 -6.20 -13.45
C TRP A 79 3.33 -6.16 -12.34
N ASP A 80 3.35 -7.17 -11.46
CA ASP A 80 4.35 -7.28 -10.40
C ASP A 80 5.76 -7.51 -10.94
N GLU A 81 5.93 -8.46 -11.86
CA GLU A 81 7.26 -8.74 -12.46
C GLU A 81 7.86 -7.51 -13.13
N VAL A 82 7.03 -6.71 -13.84
CA VAL A 82 7.52 -5.55 -14.58
C VAL A 82 7.76 -4.36 -13.68
N TYR A 83 6.84 -4.07 -12.74
CA TYR A 83 6.85 -2.85 -11.94
C TYR A 83 7.23 -3.06 -10.48
N GLU A 84 7.48 -4.29 -10.06
CA GLU A 84 7.90 -4.64 -8.69
C GLU A 84 6.87 -4.16 -7.64
N ILE A 85 5.57 -4.35 -7.94
CA ILE A 85 4.47 -3.74 -7.18
C ILE A 85 4.48 -4.24 -5.73
N ARG A 86 4.49 -5.57 -5.52
CA ARG A 86 4.44 -6.15 -4.17
C ARG A 86 5.60 -5.63 -3.31
N SER A 87 6.83 -5.82 -3.76
CA SER A 87 8.02 -5.46 -2.99
C SER A 87 8.09 -3.96 -2.68
N ARG A 88 7.68 -3.11 -3.62
CA ARG A 88 7.69 -1.66 -3.42
C ARG A 88 6.60 -1.19 -2.46
N VAL A 89 5.39 -1.73 -2.59
CA VAL A 89 4.28 -1.40 -1.70
C VAL A 89 4.54 -1.92 -0.29
N GLU A 90 5.01 -3.16 -0.16
CA GLU A 90 5.37 -3.75 1.14
C GLU A 90 6.50 -2.96 1.84
N ALA A 91 7.49 -2.49 1.08
CA ALA A 91 8.54 -1.63 1.63
C ALA A 91 8.01 -0.26 2.11
N GLU A 92 7.06 0.33 1.39
CA GLU A 92 6.44 1.61 1.77
C GLU A 92 5.52 1.47 2.98
N LEU A 93 4.79 0.35 3.06
CA LEU A 93 3.87 0.06 4.15
C LEU A 93 4.53 -0.67 5.34
N CYS A 94 5.85 -0.79 5.40
CA CYS A 94 6.55 -1.53 6.46
C CYS A 94 6.43 -0.88 7.85
N SER A 95 6.21 0.42 7.91
CA SER A 95 6.06 1.16 9.17
C SER A 95 4.59 1.49 9.46
N ILE A 96 3.79 0.46 9.74
CA ILE A 96 2.34 0.60 10.00
C ILE A 96 2.07 1.63 11.11
N GLU A 97 2.86 1.61 12.19
CA GLU A 97 2.73 2.53 13.32
C GLU A 97 2.87 3.99 12.88
N ASN A 98 3.90 4.29 12.10
CA ASN A 98 4.13 5.65 11.63
C ASN A 98 3.01 6.12 10.71
N ILE A 99 2.53 5.25 9.81
CA ILE A 99 1.40 5.57 8.93
C ILE A 99 0.15 5.89 9.75
N ILE A 100 -0.14 5.12 10.80
CA ILE A 100 -1.29 5.37 11.67
C ILE A 100 -1.13 6.68 12.45
N ILE A 101 0.06 6.95 12.98
CA ILE A 101 0.34 8.20 13.70
C ILE A 101 0.18 9.40 12.75
N ASP A 102 0.74 9.33 11.56
CA ASP A 102 0.73 10.44 10.60
C ASP A 102 -0.66 10.70 10.00
N GLU A 103 -1.46 9.66 9.74
CA GLU A 103 -2.77 9.80 9.08
C GLU A 103 -3.93 9.95 10.08
N ILE A 104 -3.83 9.36 11.28
CA ILE A 104 -4.92 9.32 12.27
C ILE A 104 -4.64 10.22 13.48
N ASP A 105 -3.40 10.25 13.98
CA ASP A 105 -3.03 10.89 15.25
C ASP A 105 -3.98 10.43 16.40
N PRO A 106 -3.94 9.14 16.79
CA PRO A 106 -4.94 8.56 17.67
C PRO A 106 -4.82 9.12 19.10
N ILE A 107 -5.95 9.59 19.65
CA ILE A 107 -6.04 10.12 21.02
C ILE A 107 -6.26 9.00 22.04
N ASP A 108 -7.07 8.01 21.67
CA ASP A 108 -7.39 6.82 22.45
C ASP A 108 -7.80 5.65 21.53
N GLU A 109 -8.06 4.49 22.13
CA GLU A 109 -8.44 3.28 21.38
C GLU A 109 -9.76 3.46 20.60
N ALA A 110 -10.74 4.11 21.16
CA ALA A 110 -12.04 4.32 20.50
C ALA A 110 -11.89 5.25 19.30
N HIS A 111 -11.09 6.29 19.42
CA HIS A 111 -10.75 7.19 18.33
C HIS A 111 -9.98 6.44 17.23
N LEU A 112 -8.97 5.66 17.59
CA LEU A 112 -8.21 4.82 16.64
C LEU A 112 -9.14 3.90 15.83
N LEU A 113 -10.03 3.15 16.51
CA LEU A 113 -10.98 2.24 15.85
C LEU A 113 -11.92 2.99 14.90
N SER A 114 -12.50 4.11 15.36
CA SER A 114 -13.39 4.92 14.53
C SER A 114 -12.69 5.47 13.28
N ARG A 115 -11.46 5.94 13.42
CA ARG A 115 -10.69 6.50 12.32
C ARG A 115 -10.24 5.43 11.32
N ILE A 116 -9.84 4.25 11.79
CA ILE A 116 -9.52 3.12 10.90
C ILE A 116 -10.75 2.76 10.06
N GLN A 117 -11.93 2.69 10.65
CA GLN A 117 -13.18 2.42 9.91
C GLN A 117 -13.50 3.50 8.87
N ASP A 118 -13.23 4.77 9.19
CA ASP A 118 -13.43 5.87 8.25
C ASP A 118 -12.45 5.79 7.06
N GLU A 119 -11.16 5.55 7.32
CA GLU A 119 -10.12 5.46 6.30
C GLU A 119 -10.21 4.16 5.46
N ALA A 120 -10.80 3.10 6.01
CA ALA A 120 -11.06 1.84 5.29
C ALA A 120 -12.16 1.95 4.23
N ARG A 121 -13.01 2.98 4.29
CA ARG A 121 -14.15 3.14 3.35
C ARG A 121 -13.68 3.25 1.90
N PRO A 122 -14.46 2.71 0.96
CA PRO A 122 -14.18 2.87 -0.47
C PRO A 122 -14.07 4.35 -0.86
N ILE A 123 -13.01 4.67 -1.56
CA ILE A 123 -12.69 6.04 -1.99
C ILE A 123 -13.25 6.28 -3.40
N ALA A 124 -13.78 7.47 -3.63
CA ALA A 124 -14.26 7.87 -4.94
C ALA A 124 -13.12 7.87 -5.99
N GLU A 125 -13.43 7.49 -7.23
CA GLU A 125 -12.44 7.33 -8.30
C GLU A 125 -11.62 8.61 -8.56
N GLU A 126 -12.25 9.78 -8.45
CA GLU A 126 -11.57 11.06 -8.63
C GLU A 126 -10.46 11.32 -7.62
N THR A 127 -10.57 10.75 -6.43
CA THR A 127 -9.58 10.91 -5.36
C THR A 127 -8.31 10.12 -5.66
N PHE A 128 -8.41 8.92 -6.24
CA PHE A 128 -7.25 8.12 -6.64
C PHE A 128 -6.38 8.82 -7.69
N LYS A 129 -6.98 9.65 -8.54
CA LYS A 129 -6.26 10.40 -9.59
C LYS A 129 -5.37 11.52 -9.04
N ARG A 130 -5.54 11.88 -7.77
CA ARG A 130 -4.89 13.06 -7.16
C ARG A 130 -3.79 12.74 -6.18
N LYS A 131 -3.79 11.54 -5.58
CA LYS A 131 -2.83 11.15 -4.53
C LYS A 131 -2.31 9.74 -4.78
N GLU A 132 -1.01 9.61 -4.93
CA GLU A 132 -0.35 8.37 -5.33
C GLU A 132 -0.61 7.20 -4.37
N TRP A 133 -0.59 7.44 -3.05
CA TRP A 133 -0.66 6.39 -2.04
C TRP A 133 -2.05 6.16 -1.43
N VAL A 134 -3.05 6.99 -1.74
CA VAL A 134 -4.40 6.89 -1.15
C VAL A 134 -5.03 5.50 -1.33
N PHE A 135 -4.81 4.87 -2.47
CA PHE A 135 -5.31 3.52 -2.73
C PHE A 135 -4.70 2.48 -1.77
N TRP A 136 -3.38 2.52 -1.58
CA TRP A 136 -2.68 1.56 -0.74
C TRP A 136 -2.95 1.80 0.74
N HIS A 137 -3.04 3.05 1.19
CA HIS A 137 -3.46 3.38 2.55
C HIS A 137 -4.88 2.90 2.83
N GLN A 138 -5.84 3.13 1.92
CA GLN A 138 -7.19 2.59 2.07
C GLN A 138 -7.19 1.05 2.20
N LYS A 139 -6.38 0.34 1.41
CA LYS A 139 -6.25 -1.12 1.51
C LYS A 139 -5.59 -1.56 2.82
N LEU A 140 -4.62 -0.81 3.33
CA LEU A 140 -4.00 -1.03 4.64
C LEU A 140 -5.04 -0.88 5.75
N PHE A 141 -5.80 0.22 5.76
CA PHE A 141 -6.84 0.44 6.76
C PHE A 141 -7.96 -0.60 6.70
N ALA A 142 -8.36 -1.04 5.50
CA ALA A 142 -9.31 -2.14 5.35
C ALA A 142 -8.77 -3.49 5.88
N ALA A 143 -7.47 -3.73 5.80
CA ALA A 143 -6.84 -4.89 6.41
C ALA A 143 -6.77 -4.78 7.94
N LEU A 144 -6.54 -3.56 8.46
CA LEU A 144 -6.53 -3.28 9.91
C LEU A 144 -7.89 -3.51 10.57
N GLU A 145 -9.01 -3.29 9.87
CA GLU A 145 -10.34 -3.63 10.40
C GLU A 145 -10.53 -5.13 10.68
N LEU A 146 -9.75 -6.00 10.04
CA LEU A 146 -9.87 -7.46 10.13
C LEU A 146 -9.00 -8.09 11.22
N VAL A 147 -8.15 -7.30 11.88
CA VAL A 147 -7.22 -7.78 12.90
C VAL A 147 -7.57 -7.24 14.28
N GLU A 148 -7.10 -7.92 15.34
CA GLU A 148 -7.27 -7.46 16.71
C GLU A 148 -6.37 -6.25 16.98
N LEU A 149 -6.96 -5.10 17.26
CA LEU A 149 -6.25 -3.82 17.39
C LEU A 149 -5.85 -3.46 18.82
N ALA A 150 -6.42 -4.10 19.84
CA ALA A 150 -6.15 -3.76 21.24
C ALA A 150 -4.65 -3.84 21.64
N PRO A 151 -3.89 -4.90 21.28
CA PRO A 151 -2.45 -4.93 21.54
C PRO A 151 -1.68 -3.82 20.83
N PHE A 152 -2.13 -3.46 19.64
CA PHE A 152 -1.53 -2.41 18.83
C PHE A 152 -1.82 -1.01 19.38
N ALA A 153 -3.06 -0.76 19.85
CA ALA A 153 -3.43 0.49 20.50
C ALA A 153 -2.60 0.73 21.77
N ALA A 154 -2.36 -0.31 22.56
CA ALA A 154 -1.47 -0.22 23.73
C ALA A 154 -0.04 0.15 23.35
N LYS A 155 0.50 -0.43 22.28
CA LYS A 155 1.84 -0.11 21.76
C LYS A 155 1.93 1.35 21.28
N LEU A 156 0.94 1.83 20.56
CA LEU A 156 0.88 3.23 20.09
C LEU A 156 0.83 4.22 21.25
N GLY A 157 0.02 3.96 22.29
CA GLY A 157 -0.04 4.79 23.49
C GLY A 157 1.33 4.93 24.16
N PHE A 158 2.06 3.81 24.31
CA PHE A 158 3.42 3.82 24.86
C PHE A 158 4.42 4.62 24.00
N MET A 159 4.32 4.54 22.67
CA MET A 159 5.20 5.30 21.77
C MET A 159 4.92 6.82 21.85
N GLN A 160 3.67 7.22 21.98
CA GLN A 160 3.29 8.64 22.16
C GLN A 160 3.82 9.20 23.49
N GLU A 161 3.71 8.46 24.58
CA GLU A 161 4.27 8.85 25.89
C GLU A 161 5.79 9.03 25.83
N GLN A 162 6.53 8.12 25.19
CA GLN A 162 7.98 8.26 25.02
C GLN A 162 8.37 9.46 24.15
N GLY A 163 7.59 9.78 23.11
CA GLY A 163 7.80 10.95 22.27
C GLY A 163 7.62 12.27 23.03
N ALA A 164 6.63 12.34 23.93
CA ALA A 164 6.36 13.50 24.77
C ALA A 164 7.49 13.76 25.78
N ASP A 165 8.01 12.72 26.45
CA ASP A 165 9.14 12.82 27.40
C ASP A 165 10.45 13.26 26.73
N GLY A 166 10.69 12.87 25.47
CA GLY A 166 11.88 13.26 24.70
C GLY A 166 11.90 14.76 24.36
N GLY A 167 10.75 15.40 24.24
CA GLY A 167 10.62 16.83 23.98
C GLY A 167 11.01 17.74 25.14
N ASP A 168 10.74 17.33 26.36
CA ASP A 168 11.06 18.09 27.57
C ASP A 168 12.56 18.11 27.89
N PHE A 169 13.33 17.13 27.46
CA PHE A 169 14.78 17.04 27.71
C PHE A 169 15.59 18.07 26.90
N ILE A 170 15.05 18.55 25.76
CA ILE A 170 15.73 19.54 24.91
C ILE A 170 15.55 20.95 25.42
N LEU A 171 14.50 21.25 26.20
CA LEU A 171 14.19 22.59 26.70
C LEU A 171 14.81 22.90 28.08
N SER A 172 15.33 21.90 28.81
CA SER A 172 15.91 22.08 30.15
C SER A 172 17.44 22.18 30.17
N GLY A 173 18.10 22.20 29.01
CA GLY A 173 19.58 22.26 28.85
C GLY A 173 20.09 23.58 28.26
N GLY A 174 19.57 24.72 28.75
CA GLY A 174 20.02 26.06 28.36
C GLY A 174 20.54 26.85 29.56
#